data_a3832b439acc7a4c6a1e88bbd2e3a464
#
_entry.id   a3832b439acc7a4c6a1e88bbd2e3a464
#
_cell.length_a   1.000
_cell.length_b   1.000
_cell.length_c   1.000
_cell.angle_alpha   90.00
_cell.angle_beta   90.00
_cell.angle_gamma   90.00
#
_symmetry.space_group_name_H-M   'P 1'
#
loop_
_entity.id
_entity.type
_entity.pdbx_description
1 polymer ?
#
loop_
_entity_poly.entity_id
_entity_poly.type
_entity_poly.pdbx_seq_one_letter_code
_entity_poly.pdbx_strand_id
1 'polypeptide(L)'
;MKRSWLVVSLVVIVGLLLVFGLAFSLSRWQRFGGSKVALITVEGVILDSKETIEQLEKHRTNPTVKAIVLRINSPGGGVSPSQEIYEELVKTRQVTGKPVVASMGSLAASGGYYIASAADVIVANPGSITGSIGVLIQVPNITGLLQKIGVRSVVVKSGEYKDLASPTREMTDAERQILQRLLDDVHDQFIDVVAKARKLDRKKVEALADGRIFSGREAQSLGLVDQLGNLQDAINRAASLAGIPGKP
;
A
#
# COMPACT_ATOMS: atom_id res chain seq x y z
N MET A 1 -19.57 63.67 -34.90
CA MET A 1 -20.26 62.40 -34.57
C MET A 1 -19.44 61.11 -34.85
N LYS A 2 -18.73 60.96 -35.97
CA LYS A 2 -17.98 59.74 -36.34
C LYS A 2 -16.77 59.42 -35.40
N ARG A 3 -16.11 60.42 -34.82
CA ARG A 3 -14.93 60.29 -33.99
C ARG A 3 -15.21 59.72 -32.57
N SER A 4 -16.40 60.00 -32.02
CA SER A 4 -16.81 59.48 -30.69
C SER A 4 -17.16 58.00 -30.72
N TRP A 5 -17.73 57.51 -31.82
CA TRP A 5 -18.02 56.09 -31.99
C TRP A 5 -16.77 55.19 -32.09
N LEU A 6 -15.72 55.70 -32.76
CA LEU A 6 -14.44 55.01 -32.87
C LEU A 6 -13.76 54.87 -31.49
N VAL A 7 -13.82 55.91 -30.65
CA VAL A 7 -13.26 55.88 -29.30
C VAL A 7 -14.03 54.90 -28.43
N VAL A 8 -15.36 54.89 -28.47
CA VAL A 8 -16.21 53.93 -27.72
C VAL A 8 -15.94 52.49 -28.16
N SER A 9 -15.86 52.27 -29.48
CA SER A 9 -15.54 50.90 -29.99
C SER A 9 -14.16 50.42 -29.55
N LEU A 10 -13.16 51.30 -29.56
CA LEU A 10 -11.79 50.98 -29.10
C LEU A 10 -11.77 50.63 -27.61
N VAL A 11 -12.47 51.39 -26.76
CA VAL A 11 -12.56 51.11 -25.31
C VAL A 11 -13.24 49.79 -25.04
N VAL A 12 -14.33 49.47 -25.80
CA VAL A 12 -15.03 48.16 -25.65
C VAL A 12 -14.13 47.01 -26.09
N ILE A 13 -13.40 47.13 -27.19
CA ILE A 13 -12.49 46.10 -27.68
C ILE A 13 -11.35 45.85 -26.66
N VAL A 14 -10.76 46.93 -26.15
CA VAL A 14 -9.70 46.82 -25.12
C VAL A 14 -10.25 46.19 -23.84
N GLY A 15 -11.46 46.55 -23.40
CA GLY A 15 -12.13 45.94 -22.27
C GLY A 15 -12.35 44.43 -22.45
N LEU A 16 -12.84 44.02 -23.63
CA LEU A 16 -13.05 42.60 -23.97
C LEU A 16 -11.72 41.83 -24.02
N LEU A 17 -10.66 42.40 -24.57
CA LEU A 17 -9.35 41.78 -24.59
C LEU A 17 -8.75 41.61 -23.17
N LEU A 18 -8.97 42.60 -22.29
CA LEU A 18 -8.54 42.48 -20.88
C LEU A 18 -9.32 41.42 -20.13
N VAL A 19 -10.65 41.34 -20.31
CA VAL A 19 -11.48 40.30 -19.70
C VAL A 19 -11.10 38.90 -20.24
N PHE A 20 -10.88 38.78 -21.54
CA PHE A 20 -10.47 37.53 -22.16
C PHE A 20 -9.05 37.14 -21.71
N GLY A 21 -8.13 38.09 -21.64
CA GLY A 21 -6.78 37.87 -21.10
C GLY A 21 -6.78 37.43 -19.63
N LEU A 22 -7.63 38.05 -18.81
CA LEU A 22 -7.82 37.69 -17.40
C LEU A 22 -8.45 36.29 -17.26
N ALA A 23 -9.51 36.01 -18.01
CA ALA A 23 -10.16 34.70 -18.02
C ALA A 23 -9.21 33.58 -18.50
N PHE A 24 -8.41 33.88 -19.55
CA PHE A 24 -7.39 32.97 -20.05
C PHE A 24 -6.24 32.75 -19.06
N SER A 25 -5.80 33.78 -18.35
CA SER A 25 -4.77 33.66 -17.31
C SER A 25 -5.28 32.92 -16.09
N LEU A 26 -6.52 33.13 -15.66
CA LEU A 26 -7.19 32.42 -14.58
C LEU A 26 -7.40 30.94 -14.93
N SER A 27 -7.81 30.63 -16.16
CA SER A 27 -7.95 29.25 -16.62
C SER A 27 -6.61 28.53 -16.74
N ARG A 28 -5.56 29.26 -17.08
CA ARG A 28 -4.18 28.76 -17.09
C ARG A 28 -3.64 28.55 -15.67
N TRP A 29 -3.95 29.46 -14.75
CA TRP A 29 -3.58 29.34 -13.33
C TRP A 29 -4.29 28.18 -12.65
N GLN A 30 -5.55 27.89 -12.98
CA GLN A 30 -6.25 26.68 -12.54
C GLN A 30 -5.67 25.40 -13.14
N ARG A 31 -5.15 25.45 -14.37
CA ARG A 31 -4.38 24.32 -14.97
C ARG A 31 -2.97 24.17 -14.41
N PHE A 32 -2.35 25.26 -13.94
CA PHE A 32 -1.02 25.27 -13.30
C PHE A 32 -1.07 25.28 -11.77
N GLY A 33 -2.21 25.32 -11.15
CA GLY A 33 -2.41 25.03 -9.74
C GLY A 33 -2.04 23.56 -9.50
N GLY A 34 -0.73 23.35 -9.28
CA GLY A 34 0.09 22.17 -9.37
C GLY A 34 -0.61 20.84 -9.11
N SER A 35 -0.81 20.08 -10.18
CA SER A 35 -1.08 18.64 -10.03
C SER A 35 0.04 18.02 -9.22
N LYS A 36 -0.31 17.29 -8.15
CA LYS A 36 0.65 16.76 -7.17
C LYS A 36 0.62 15.24 -7.17
N VAL A 37 1.75 14.65 -6.88
CA VAL A 37 1.87 13.26 -6.45
C VAL A 37 1.91 13.26 -4.93
N ALA A 38 1.01 12.56 -4.27
CA ALA A 38 1.07 12.36 -2.82
C ALA A 38 2.06 11.24 -2.50
N LEU A 39 2.85 11.44 -1.47
CA LEU A 39 3.72 10.42 -0.91
C LEU A 39 3.15 9.99 0.45
N ILE A 40 2.83 8.71 0.58
CA ILE A 40 2.41 8.07 1.83
C ILE A 40 3.48 7.05 2.19
N THR A 41 3.90 7.01 3.45
CA THR A 41 4.97 6.11 3.90
C THR A 41 4.42 5.09 4.89
N VAL A 42 4.78 3.82 4.69
CA VAL A 42 4.54 2.71 5.61
C VAL A 42 5.89 2.21 6.10
N GLU A 43 6.22 2.47 7.36
CA GLU A 43 7.51 2.12 7.96
C GLU A 43 7.36 1.20 9.17
N GLY A 44 8.35 0.32 9.37
CA GLY A 44 8.40 -0.59 10.51
C GLY A 44 7.33 -1.67 10.46
N VAL A 45 7.03 -2.24 11.63
CA VAL A 45 6.02 -3.31 11.76
C VAL A 45 4.61 -2.73 11.64
N ILE A 46 3.78 -3.32 10.81
CA ILE A 46 2.39 -2.90 10.61
C ILE A 46 1.56 -3.41 11.80
N LEU A 47 1.33 -2.57 12.78
CA LEU A 47 0.54 -2.90 13.98
C LEU A 47 -0.92 -2.49 13.84
N ASP A 48 -1.19 -1.40 13.14
CA ASP A 48 -2.54 -0.90 12.82
C ASP A 48 -2.57 -0.25 11.43
N SER A 49 -3.76 0.09 10.95
CA SER A 49 -4.00 0.65 9.62
C SER A 49 -4.35 2.14 9.64
N LYS A 50 -4.68 2.69 10.81
CA LYS A 50 -5.39 3.96 10.99
C LYS A 50 -4.68 5.12 10.29
N GLU A 51 -3.41 5.34 10.62
CA GLU A 51 -2.66 6.48 10.08
C GLU A 51 -2.57 6.42 8.54
N THR A 52 -2.31 5.23 8.00
CA THR A 52 -2.21 5.04 6.55
C THR A 52 -3.56 5.30 5.86
N ILE A 53 -4.66 4.82 6.44
CA ILE A 53 -6.01 5.03 5.92
C ILE A 53 -6.40 6.51 5.99
N GLU A 54 -6.13 7.21 7.08
CA GLU A 54 -6.39 8.66 7.19
C GLU A 54 -5.63 9.46 6.11
N GLN A 55 -4.37 9.11 5.84
CA GLN A 55 -3.59 9.73 4.76
C GLN A 55 -4.18 9.40 3.39
N LEU A 56 -4.61 8.16 3.15
CA LEU A 56 -5.25 7.75 1.90
C LEU A 56 -6.56 8.53 1.68
N GLU A 57 -7.42 8.66 2.67
CA GLU A 57 -8.67 9.42 2.59
C GLU A 57 -8.43 10.90 2.30
N LYS A 58 -7.48 11.52 2.98
CA LYS A 58 -7.08 12.91 2.73
C LYS A 58 -6.64 13.13 1.29
N HIS A 59 -5.84 12.21 0.73
CA HIS A 59 -5.34 12.35 -0.63
C HIS A 59 -6.36 11.88 -1.68
N ARG A 60 -7.23 10.95 -1.34
CA ARG A 60 -8.34 10.50 -2.19
C ARG A 60 -9.27 11.65 -2.55
N THR A 61 -9.68 12.44 -1.58
CA THR A 61 -10.62 13.55 -1.74
C THR A 61 -10.00 14.83 -2.27
N ASN A 62 -8.67 14.97 -2.24
CA ASN A 62 -7.98 16.17 -2.69
C ASN A 62 -7.90 16.23 -4.23
N PRO A 63 -8.55 17.20 -4.91
CA PRO A 63 -8.56 17.28 -6.37
C PRO A 63 -7.22 17.68 -6.99
N THR A 64 -6.28 18.26 -6.21
CA THR A 64 -4.94 18.60 -6.71
C THR A 64 -4.01 17.39 -6.73
N VAL A 65 -4.28 16.37 -5.90
CA VAL A 65 -3.55 15.09 -5.92
C VAL A 65 -4.06 14.26 -7.09
N LYS A 66 -3.19 13.94 -8.03
CA LYS A 66 -3.50 13.17 -9.23
C LYS A 66 -2.97 11.74 -9.21
N ALA A 67 -1.98 11.46 -8.39
CA ALA A 67 -1.42 10.14 -8.16
C ALA A 67 -0.95 9.98 -6.72
N ILE A 68 -0.76 8.74 -6.29
CA ILE A 68 -0.25 8.39 -4.97
C ILE A 68 0.98 7.50 -5.15
N VAL A 69 2.05 7.81 -4.44
CA VAL A 69 3.18 6.91 -4.23
C VAL A 69 3.11 6.38 -2.81
N LEU A 70 3.07 5.08 -2.68
CA LEU A 70 3.15 4.40 -1.39
C LEU A 70 4.58 3.91 -1.18
N ARG A 71 5.33 4.60 -0.31
CA ARG A 71 6.67 4.18 0.08
C ARG A 71 6.57 3.15 1.20
N ILE A 72 7.10 1.94 0.97
CA ILE A 72 7.02 0.83 1.92
C ILE A 72 8.43 0.45 2.37
N ASN A 73 8.67 0.53 3.68
CA ASN A 73 9.90 0.05 4.32
C ASN A 73 9.52 -0.75 5.58
N SER A 74 8.97 -1.95 5.38
CA SER A 74 8.29 -2.74 6.41
C SER A 74 8.55 -4.24 6.26
N PRO A 75 8.80 -4.97 7.35
CA PRO A 75 8.84 -6.44 7.36
C PRO A 75 7.44 -7.07 7.24
N GLY A 76 6.38 -6.27 7.24
CA GLY A 76 5.00 -6.71 7.42
C GLY A 76 4.54 -6.54 8.87
N GLY A 77 3.56 -7.33 9.29
CA GLY A 77 2.96 -7.22 10.63
C GLY A 77 1.62 -7.92 10.72
N GLY A 78 0.64 -7.25 11.33
CA GLY A 78 -0.71 -7.77 11.49
C GLY A 78 -1.40 -8.04 10.16
N VAL A 79 -2.07 -9.18 10.05
CA VAL A 79 -2.82 -9.56 8.85
C VAL A 79 -3.94 -8.56 8.57
N SER A 80 -4.84 -8.36 9.55
CA SER A 80 -5.99 -7.47 9.39
C SER A 80 -5.59 -6.03 9.03
N PRO A 81 -4.63 -5.36 9.72
CA PRO A 81 -4.19 -4.04 9.30
C PRO A 81 -3.64 -3.99 7.86
N SER A 82 -2.94 -5.03 7.43
CA SER A 82 -2.42 -5.11 6.05
C SER A 82 -3.55 -5.27 5.04
N GLN A 83 -4.58 -6.06 5.35
CA GLN A 83 -5.77 -6.21 4.52
C GLN A 83 -6.56 -4.90 4.42
N GLU A 84 -6.78 -4.21 5.52
CA GLU A 84 -7.49 -2.92 5.55
C GLU A 84 -6.80 -1.86 4.68
N ILE A 85 -5.47 -1.75 4.77
CA ILE A 85 -4.70 -0.82 3.94
C ILE A 85 -4.79 -1.23 2.46
N TYR A 86 -4.67 -2.51 2.15
CA TYR A 86 -4.82 -3.04 0.79
C TYR A 86 -6.19 -2.69 0.20
N GLU A 87 -7.26 -2.99 0.91
CA GLU A 87 -8.63 -2.73 0.45
C GLU A 87 -8.89 -1.23 0.23
N GLU A 88 -8.39 -0.38 1.12
CA GLU A 88 -8.57 1.07 0.97
C GLU A 88 -7.74 1.65 -0.20
N LEU A 89 -6.57 1.07 -0.51
CA LEU A 89 -5.81 1.39 -1.72
C LEU A 89 -6.58 0.98 -2.99
N VAL A 90 -7.10 -0.24 -3.02
CA VAL A 90 -7.90 -0.74 -4.16
C VAL A 90 -9.13 0.13 -4.36
N LYS A 91 -9.86 0.45 -3.30
CA LYS A 91 -11.02 1.35 -3.33
C LYS A 91 -10.66 2.76 -3.81
N THR A 92 -9.53 3.29 -3.34
CA THR A 92 -9.03 4.61 -3.77
C THR A 92 -8.81 4.64 -5.29
N ARG A 93 -8.16 3.62 -5.84
CA ARG A 93 -7.94 3.48 -7.28
C ARG A 93 -9.26 3.38 -8.06
N GLN A 94 -10.18 2.54 -7.60
CA GLN A 94 -11.46 2.28 -8.27
C GLN A 94 -12.37 3.52 -8.28
N VAL A 95 -12.46 4.22 -7.15
CA VAL A 95 -13.39 5.36 -6.99
C VAL A 95 -12.86 6.62 -7.66
N THR A 96 -11.54 6.84 -7.65
CA THR A 96 -10.96 8.12 -8.13
C THR A 96 -10.25 8.01 -9.47
N GLY A 97 -9.89 6.82 -9.90
CA GLY A 97 -9.01 6.60 -11.06
C GLY A 97 -7.56 7.10 -10.85
N LYS A 98 -7.20 7.54 -9.65
CA LYS A 98 -5.83 7.99 -9.36
C LYS A 98 -4.89 6.79 -9.36
N PRO A 99 -3.83 6.80 -10.17
CA PRO A 99 -2.85 5.72 -10.13
C PRO A 99 -2.10 5.69 -8.80
N VAL A 100 -1.86 4.47 -8.32
CA VAL A 100 -1.06 4.18 -7.13
C VAL A 100 0.21 3.44 -7.55
N VAL A 101 1.36 3.95 -7.15
CA VAL A 101 2.65 3.30 -7.38
C VAL A 101 3.27 2.93 -6.02
N ALA A 102 3.56 1.66 -5.81
CA ALA A 102 4.32 1.23 -4.65
C ALA A 102 5.82 1.40 -4.91
N SER A 103 6.53 2.02 -3.97
CA SER A 103 7.99 2.16 -3.96
C SER A 103 8.56 1.39 -2.78
N MET A 104 9.21 0.27 -3.06
CA MET A 104 9.84 -0.54 -2.02
C MET A 104 11.14 0.10 -1.52
N GLY A 105 11.28 0.19 -0.20
CA GLY A 105 12.51 0.59 0.47
C GLY A 105 13.55 -0.53 0.51
N SER A 106 14.29 -0.58 1.60
CA SER A 106 15.22 -1.69 1.84
C SER A 106 14.46 -3.00 2.05
N LEU A 107 13.27 -2.93 2.65
CA LEU A 107 12.44 -4.07 3.00
C LEU A 107 10.97 -3.76 2.73
N ALA A 108 10.30 -4.62 1.97
CA ALA A 108 8.85 -4.59 1.76
C ALA A 108 8.34 -6.02 1.63
N ALA A 109 8.21 -6.71 2.75
CA ALA A 109 7.97 -8.14 2.82
C ALA A 109 6.69 -8.48 3.61
N SER A 110 6.14 -9.69 3.41
CA SER A 110 4.95 -10.17 4.11
C SER A 110 3.78 -9.18 3.97
N GLY A 111 3.20 -8.68 5.06
CA GLY A 111 2.17 -7.63 5.03
C GLY A 111 2.55 -6.39 4.22
N GLY A 112 3.84 -6.02 4.17
CA GLY A 112 4.35 -4.94 3.33
C GLY A 112 4.24 -5.26 1.83
N TYR A 113 4.48 -6.51 1.43
CA TYR A 113 4.25 -6.98 0.06
C TYR A 113 2.75 -7.10 -0.25
N TYR A 114 1.96 -7.56 0.72
CA TYR A 114 0.50 -7.61 0.61
C TYR A 114 -0.07 -6.23 0.22
N ILE A 115 0.31 -5.19 0.96
CA ILE A 115 -0.10 -3.81 0.69
C ILE A 115 0.43 -3.34 -0.67
N ALA A 116 1.70 -3.61 -1.01
CA ALA A 116 2.28 -3.24 -2.29
C ALA A 116 1.51 -3.82 -3.46
N SER A 117 0.93 -5.01 -3.30
CA SER A 117 0.14 -5.69 -4.34
C SER A 117 -1.12 -4.92 -4.74
N ALA A 118 -1.61 -3.98 -3.92
CA ALA A 118 -2.73 -3.11 -4.29
C ALA A 118 -2.36 -2.04 -5.34
N ALA A 119 -1.08 -1.79 -5.60
CA ALA A 119 -0.63 -0.74 -6.53
C ALA A 119 -0.82 -1.12 -8.00
N ASP A 120 -0.90 -0.11 -8.88
CA ASP A 120 -0.87 -0.31 -10.34
C ASP A 120 0.51 -0.73 -10.83
N VAL A 121 1.55 -0.21 -10.17
CA VAL A 121 2.96 -0.50 -10.49
C VAL A 121 3.74 -0.63 -9.18
N ILE A 122 4.56 -1.66 -9.10
CA ILE A 122 5.49 -1.88 -7.99
C ILE A 122 6.91 -1.62 -8.49
N VAL A 123 7.59 -0.67 -7.85
CA VAL A 123 8.99 -0.30 -8.11
C VAL A 123 9.86 -0.71 -6.92
N ALA A 124 10.93 -1.45 -7.18
CA ALA A 124 11.89 -1.89 -6.16
C ALA A 124 13.34 -1.61 -6.58
N ASN A 125 14.22 -1.30 -5.63
CA ASN A 125 15.65 -1.33 -5.94
C ASN A 125 16.10 -2.79 -6.17
N PRO A 126 17.13 -3.03 -6.97
CA PRO A 126 17.64 -4.39 -7.20
C PRO A 126 17.95 -5.18 -5.91
N GLY A 127 18.40 -4.45 -4.87
CA GLY A 127 18.74 -5.01 -3.56
C GLY A 127 17.62 -4.93 -2.50
N SER A 128 16.42 -4.44 -2.83
CA SER A 128 15.28 -4.48 -1.91
C SER A 128 14.96 -5.92 -1.53
N ILE A 129 14.61 -6.15 -0.28
CA ILE A 129 14.14 -7.45 0.19
C ILE A 129 12.61 -7.44 0.16
N THR A 130 12.02 -8.47 -0.48
CA THR A 130 10.57 -8.60 -0.62
C THR A 130 10.11 -10.06 -0.58
N GLY A 131 8.86 -10.35 -0.95
CA GLY A 131 8.29 -11.68 -0.83
C GLY A 131 7.82 -11.96 0.59
N SER A 132 8.33 -13.03 1.23
CA SER A 132 7.84 -13.52 2.53
C SER A 132 6.31 -13.68 2.50
N ILE A 133 5.80 -14.26 1.38
CA ILE A 133 4.39 -14.56 1.22
C ILE A 133 4.08 -15.77 2.08
N GLY A 134 3.49 -15.49 3.24
CA GLY A 134 3.23 -16.49 4.26
C GLY A 134 2.73 -15.86 5.55
N VAL A 135 2.25 -16.68 6.45
CA VAL A 135 1.75 -16.30 7.77
C VAL A 135 2.33 -17.21 8.82
N LEU A 136 2.52 -16.69 10.01
CA LEU A 136 2.98 -17.47 11.15
C LEU A 136 2.31 -17.02 12.45
N ILE A 137 2.19 -17.94 13.40
CA ILE A 137 1.91 -17.67 14.80
C ILE A 137 3.06 -18.25 15.61
N GLN A 138 3.70 -17.44 16.43
CA GLN A 138 4.75 -17.86 17.32
C GLN A 138 4.24 -17.83 18.76
N VAL A 139 4.27 -18.99 19.41
CA VAL A 139 3.85 -19.15 20.81
C VAL A 139 5.06 -19.58 21.61
N PRO A 140 5.61 -18.72 22.50
CA PRO A 140 6.69 -19.12 23.39
C PRO A 140 6.17 -20.11 24.43
N ASN A 141 6.93 -21.17 24.74
CA ASN A 141 6.65 -22.08 25.85
C ASN A 141 7.59 -21.77 26.99
N ILE A 142 7.04 -21.28 28.11
CA ILE A 142 7.80 -20.93 29.30
C ILE A 142 7.56 -21.90 30.47
N THR A 143 6.92 -23.05 30.25
CA THR A 143 6.57 -24.04 31.27
C THR A 143 7.80 -24.47 32.09
N GLY A 144 8.89 -24.79 31.39
CA GLY A 144 10.14 -25.21 32.07
C GLY A 144 10.77 -24.09 32.92
N LEU A 145 10.63 -22.82 32.53
CA LEU A 145 11.09 -21.69 33.33
C LEU A 145 10.25 -21.55 34.59
N LEU A 146 8.91 -21.59 34.46
CA LEU A 146 8.00 -21.49 35.61
C LEU A 146 8.25 -22.59 36.64
N GLN A 147 8.50 -23.82 36.21
CA GLN A 147 8.85 -24.93 37.08
C GLN A 147 10.14 -24.67 37.87
N LYS A 148 11.19 -24.13 37.22
CA LYS A 148 12.47 -23.80 37.87
C LYS A 148 12.35 -22.74 38.95
N ILE A 149 11.45 -21.78 38.80
CA ILE A 149 11.24 -20.70 39.76
C ILE A 149 10.09 -21.00 40.75
N GLY A 150 9.52 -22.21 40.72
CA GLY A 150 8.49 -22.65 41.66
C GLY A 150 7.09 -22.04 41.42
N VAL A 151 6.86 -21.46 40.25
CA VAL A 151 5.55 -20.87 39.87
C VAL A 151 4.69 -21.94 39.17
N ARG A 152 3.43 -22.04 39.56
CA ARG A 152 2.42 -22.88 38.92
C ARG A 152 1.32 -22.04 38.34
N SER A 153 1.01 -22.20 37.05
CA SER A 153 -0.17 -21.62 36.42
C SER A 153 -1.35 -22.56 36.59
N VAL A 154 -2.46 -22.05 37.11
CA VAL A 154 -3.73 -22.77 37.21
C VAL A 154 -4.75 -22.04 36.38
N VAL A 155 -5.29 -22.71 35.35
CA VAL A 155 -6.27 -22.13 34.44
C VAL A 155 -7.64 -22.75 34.74
N VAL A 156 -8.63 -21.92 35.07
CA VAL A 156 -10.04 -22.27 35.12
C VAL A 156 -10.71 -21.68 33.90
N LYS A 157 -11.29 -22.49 33.04
CA LYS A 157 -11.81 -22.06 31.74
C LYS A 157 -13.21 -22.57 31.45
N SER A 158 -14.00 -21.80 30.74
CA SER A 158 -15.37 -22.14 30.37
C SER A 158 -15.48 -23.04 29.12
N GLY A 159 -14.38 -23.24 28.39
CA GLY A 159 -14.33 -24.06 27.19
C GLY A 159 -12.94 -24.63 26.96
N GLU A 160 -12.86 -25.78 26.31
CA GLU A 160 -11.64 -26.56 26.11
C GLU A 160 -10.50 -25.72 25.50
N TYR A 161 -10.79 -24.93 24.49
CA TYR A 161 -9.80 -24.17 23.72
C TYR A 161 -9.69 -22.70 24.14
N LYS A 162 -10.26 -22.29 25.32
CA LYS A 162 -10.25 -20.88 25.72
C LYS A 162 -8.85 -20.36 26.07
N ASP A 163 -7.92 -21.25 26.40
CA ASP A 163 -6.52 -20.98 26.66
C ASP A 163 -5.60 -21.47 25.54
N LEU A 164 -6.16 -21.56 24.33
CA LEU A 164 -5.41 -21.86 23.10
C LEU A 164 -4.19 -20.91 22.99
N ALA A 165 -3.03 -21.47 22.61
CA ALA A 165 -1.76 -20.75 22.55
C ALA A 165 -1.26 -20.24 23.91
N SER A 166 -1.64 -20.87 25.04
CA SER A 166 -1.10 -20.53 26.35
C SER A 166 0.42 -20.79 26.40
N PRO A 167 1.24 -19.83 26.86
CA PRO A 167 2.68 -20.02 26.99
C PRO A 167 3.06 -20.86 28.23
N THR A 168 2.11 -21.14 29.12
CA THR A 168 2.36 -21.75 30.43
C THR A 168 2.10 -23.26 30.49
N ARG A 169 1.75 -23.86 29.36
CA ARG A 169 1.58 -25.32 29.19
C ARG A 169 1.92 -25.76 27.77
N GLU A 170 2.12 -27.05 27.61
CA GLU A 170 2.30 -27.64 26.29
C GLU A 170 1.00 -27.47 25.42
N MET A 171 1.21 -27.21 24.15
CA MET A 171 0.13 -27.16 23.16
C MET A 171 -0.24 -28.58 22.75
N THR A 172 -1.52 -28.89 22.74
CA THR A 172 -2.02 -30.19 22.26
C THR A 172 -2.02 -30.27 20.73
N ASP A 173 -2.06 -31.50 20.18
CA ASP A 173 -2.16 -31.70 18.73
C ASP A 173 -3.48 -31.14 18.16
N ALA A 174 -4.57 -31.24 18.92
CA ALA A 174 -5.86 -30.65 18.51
C ALA A 174 -5.78 -29.12 18.40
N GLU A 175 -5.14 -28.46 19.37
CA GLU A 175 -4.90 -27.03 19.35
C GLU A 175 -3.97 -26.60 18.18
N ARG A 176 -2.93 -27.36 17.94
CA ARG A 176 -2.03 -27.15 16.79
C ARG A 176 -2.79 -27.22 15.48
N GLN A 177 -3.67 -28.21 15.32
CA GLN A 177 -4.50 -28.33 14.11
C GLN A 177 -5.48 -27.17 13.95
N ILE A 178 -6.03 -26.62 15.03
CA ILE A 178 -6.89 -25.42 14.95
C ILE A 178 -6.11 -24.23 14.43
N LEU A 179 -4.91 -23.98 14.99
CA LEU A 179 -4.04 -22.90 14.54
C LEU A 179 -3.57 -23.10 13.10
N GLN A 180 -3.22 -24.33 12.72
CA GLN A 180 -2.76 -24.63 11.36
C GLN A 180 -3.87 -24.33 10.34
N ARG A 181 -5.10 -24.77 10.56
CA ARG A 181 -6.23 -24.43 9.65
C ARG A 181 -6.47 -22.95 9.53
N LEU A 182 -6.32 -22.18 10.61
CA LEU A 182 -6.41 -20.71 10.57
C LEU A 182 -5.29 -20.12 9.70
N LEU A 183 -4.06 -20.61 9.86
CA LEU A 183 -2.92 -20.14 9.06
C LEU A 183 -3.07 -20.51 7.59
N ASP A 184 -3.55 -21.70 7.29
CA ASP A 184 -3.78 -22.17 5.92
C ASP A 184 -4.82 -21.27 5.22
N ASP A 185 -5.93 -20.95 5.89
CA ASP A 185 -6.96 -20.06 5.35
C ASP A 185 -6.42 -18.64 5.07
N VAL A 186 -5.70 -18.05 6.01
CA VAL A 186 -5.11 -16.72 5.83
C VAL A 186 -4.02 -16.73 4.75
N HIS A 187 -3.24 -17.82 4.66
CA HIS A 187 -2.23 -17.99 3.62
C HIS A 187 -2.86 -18.10 2.23
N ASP A 188 -3.92 -18.85 2.08
CA ASP A 188 -4.68 -18.97 0.85
C ASP A 188 -5.23 -17.61 0.38
N GLN A 189 -5.75 -16.78 1.30
CA GLN A 189 -6.18 -15.42 1.01
C GLN A 189 -5.01 -14.57 0.48
N PHE A 190 -3.80 -14.69 1.04
CA PHE A 190 -2.63 -13.96 0.57
C PHE A 190 -2.24 -14.40 -0.85
N ILE A 191 -2.20 -15.70 -1.12
CA ILE A 191 -1.92 -16.26 -2.45
C ILE A 191 -2.91 -15.71 -3.48
N ASP A 192 -4.21 -15.71 -3.16
CA ASP A 192 -5.26 -15.24 -4.04
C ASP A 192 -5.12 -13.75 -4.36
N VAL A 193 -4.83 -12.93 -3.34
CA VAL A 193 -4.57 -11.50 -3.52
C VAL A 193 -3.40 -11.25 -4.46
N VAL A 194 -2.28 -11.93 -4.24
CA VAL A 194 -1.10 -11.78 -5.09
C VAL A 194 -1.38 -12.26 -6.51
N ALA A 195 -1.98 -13.43 -6.69
CA ALA A 195 -2.31 -13.97 -8.00
C ALA A 195 -3.20 -13.01 -8.80
N LYS A 196 -4.25 -12.49 -8.18
CA LYS A 196 -5.16 -11.51 -8.78
C LYS A 196 -4.46 -10.19 -9.10
N ALA A 197 -3.74 -9.63 -8.14
CA ALA A 197 -3.11 -8.32 -8.26
C ALA A 197 -1.97 -8.34 -9.30
N ARG A 198 -1.17 -9.40 -9.31
CA ARG A 198 -0.03 -9.56 -10.23
C ARG A 198 -0.42 -10.23 -11.57
N LYS A 199 -1.69 -10.65 -11.73
CA LYS A 199 -2.18 -11.39 -12.90
C LYS A 199 -1.32 -12.63 -13.20
N LEU A 200 -0.90 -13.31 -12.14
CA LEU A 200 -0.13 -14.56 -12.20
C LEU A 200 -1.05 -15.76 -12.00
N ASP A 201 -0.66 -16.90 -12.57
CA ASP A 201 -1.33 -18.16 -12.27
C ASP A 201 -1.22 -18.47 -10.76
N ARG A 202 -2.33 -18.88 -10.14
CA ARG A 202 -2.38 -19.15 -8.69
C ARG A 202 -1.37 -20.20 -8.26
N LYS A 203 -1.17 -21.26 -9.06
CA LYS A 203 -0.20 -22.32 -8.75
C LYS A 203 1.23 -21.80 -8.81
N LYS A 204 1.51 -20.85 -9.73
CA LYS A 204 2.81 -20.17 -9.76
C LYS A 204 3.05 -19.37 -8.51
N VAL A 205 2.05 -18.62 -8.02
CA VAL A 205 2.16 -17.87 -6.77
C VAL A 205 2.31 -18.80 -5.58
N GLU A 206 1.53 -19.87 -5.51
CA GLU A 206 1.61 -20.90 -4.47
C GLU A 206 3.02 -21.49 -4.34
N ALA A 207 3.69 -21.78 -5.47
CA ALA A 207 5.06 -22.26 -5.48
C ALA A 207 6.10 -21.23 -4.99
N LEU A 208 5.75 -19.94 -4.96
CA LEU A 208 6.58 -18.84 -4.45
C LEU A 208 6.21 -18.42 -3.02
N ALA A 209 5.09 -18.92 -2.51
CA ALA A 209 4.46 -18.51 -1.27
C ALA A 209 4.80 -19.42 -0.08
N ASP A 210 6.02 -19.92 -0.02
CA ASP A 210 6.51 -20.75 1.09
C ASP A 210 7.18 -19.93 2.22
N GLY A 211 7.01 -18.62 2.20
CA GLY A 211 7.59 -17.71 3.16
C GLY A 211 9.01 -17.24 2.82
N ARG A 212 9.59 -17.69 1.71
CA ARG A 212 10.93 -17.23 1.29
C ARG A 212 10.94 -15.75 0.90
N ILE A 213 12.10 -15.14 1.03
CA ILE A 213 12.35 -13.76 0.58
C ILE A 213 13.07 -13.75 -0.76
N PHE A 214 12.92 -12.65 -1.48
CA PHE A 214 13.53 -12.40 -2.79
C PHE A 214 14.25 -11.05 -2.78
N SER A 215 15.29 -10.92 -3.58
CA SER A 215 15.80 -9.59 -3.96
C SER A 215 14.81 -8.91 -4.91
N GLY A 216 14.83 -7.57 -5.00
CA GLY A 216 14.00 -6.83 -5.95
C GLY A 216 14.23 -7.29 -7.40
N ARG A 217 15.48 -7.62 -7.76
CA ARG A 217 15.82 -8.16 -9.09
C ARG A 217 15.16 -9.53 -9.33
N GLU A 218 15.24 -10.42 -8.38
CA GLU A 218 14.62 -11.73 -8.47
C GLU A 218 13.09 -11.63 -8.50
N ALA A 219 12.52 -10.81 -7.63
CA ALA A 219 11.08 -10.55 -7.59
C ALA A 219 10.56 -9.99 -8.93
N GLN A 220 11.34 -9.15 -9.63
CA GLN A 220 10.99 -8.70 -10.96
C GLN A 220 10.97 -9.85 -11.96
N SER A 221 11.97 -10.71 -11.98
CA SER A 221 12.01 -11.86 -12.89
C SER A 221 10.86 -12.86 -12.68
N LEU A 222 10.35 -12.93 -11.44
CA LEU A 222 9.22 -13.76 -11.06
C LEU A 222 7.84 -13.11 -11.36
N GLY A 223 7.82 -11.80 -11.68
CA GLY A 223 6.59 -11.03 -11.92
C GLY A 223 5.96 -10.45 -10.64
N LEU A 224 6.66 -10.54 -9.51
CA LEU A 224 6.20 -9.97 -8.23
C LEU A 224 6.45 -8.44 -8.15
N VAL A 225 7.39 -7.92 -8.94
CA VAL A 225 7.75 -6.50 -9.07
C VAL A 225 7.70 -6.14 -10.55
N ASP A 226 7.25 -4.91 -10.88
CA ASP A 226 7.11 -4.47 -12.27
C ASP A 226 8.38 -3.82 -12.80
N GLN A 227 9.04 -3.03 -11.97
CA GLN A 227 10.14 -2.17 -12.41
C GLN A 227 11.24 -2.10 -11.36
N LEU A 228 12.49 -2.16 -11.80
CA LEU A 228 13.63 -1.80 -10.95
C LEU A 228 13.81 -0.28 -10.97
N GLY A 229 14.06 0.30 -9.79
CA GLY A 229 14.23 1.73 -9.61
C GLY A 229 14.17 2.16 -8.15
N ASN A 230 14.40 3.43 -7.93
CA ASN A 230 14.37 4.07 -6.61
C ASN A 230 13.05 4.84 -6.38
N LEU A 231 12.95 5.57 -5.26
CA LEU A 231 11.78 6.38 -4.93
C LEU A 231 11.48 7.44 -6.01
N GLN A 232 12.51 8.09 -6.56
CA GLN A 232 12.31 9.13 -7.58
C GLN A 232 11.74 8.51 -8.87
N ASP A 233 12.17 7.30 -9.24
CA ASP A 233 11.63 6.58 -10.40
C ASP A 233 10.15 6.23 -10.17
N ALA A 234 9.77 5.84 -8.96
CA ALA A 234 8.37 5.60 -8.60
C ALA A 234 7.52 6.88 -8.66
N ILE A 235 8.04 8.02 -8.19
CA ILE A 235 7.38 9.32 -8.28
C ILE A 235 7.19 9.72 -9.75
N ASN A 236 8.24 9.61 -10.56
CA ASN A 236 8.19 9.90 -11.99
C ASN A 236 7.17 8.99 -12.71
N ARG A 237 7.14 7.71 -12.33
CA ARG A 237 6.16 6.75 -12.87
C ARG A 237 4.73 7.12 -12.51
N ALA A 238 4.48 7.49 -11.25
CA ALA A 238 3.16 7.94 -10.80
C ALA A 238 2.72 9.21 -11.54
N ALA A 239 3.61 10.19 -11.70
CA ALA A 239 3.36 11.40 -12.45
C ALA A 239 3.02 11.11 -13.93
N SER A 240 3.78 10.24 -14.56
CA SER A 240 3.54 9.79 -15.94
C SER A 240 2.17 9.13 -16.10
N LEU A 241 1.80 8.22 -15.19
CA LEU A 241 0.49 7.55 -15.20
C LEU A 241 -0.68 8.53 -15.02
N ALA A 242 -0.45 9.60 -14.25
CA ALA A 242 -1.45 10.65 -14.01
C ALA A 242 -1.45 11.78 -15.07
N GLY A 243 -0.57 11.71 -16.08
CA GLY A 243 -0.46 12.76 -17.10
C GLY A 243 0.04 14.10 -16.56
N ILE A 244 0.83 14.10 -15.47
CA ILE A 244 1.43 15.32 -14.88
C ILE A 244 2.65 15.71 -15.71
N PRO A 245 2.69 16.89 -16.35
CA PRO A 245 3.83 17.34 -17.12
C PRO A 245 4.96 17.87 -16.22
N GLY A 246 6.20 17.58 -16.57
CA GLY A 246 7.40 18.09 -15.87
C GLY A 246 7.77 17.26 -14.63
N LYS A 247 8.56 17.88 -13.73
CA LYS A 247 8.87 17.25 -12.43
C LYS A 247 7.69 17.43 -11.49
N PRO A 248 7.17 16.35 -10.91
CA PRO A 248 6.07 16.39 -9.95
C PRO A 248 6.49 16.94 -8.59
#